data_569cf83a83fa2cd9757cde5e08b8a630
#
_entry.id   569cf83a83fa2cd9757cde5e08b8a630
#
_cell.length_a   1.000
_cell.length_b   1.000
_cell.length_c   1.000
_cell.angle_alpha   90.00
_cell.angle_beta   90.00
_cell.angle_gamma   90.00
#
_symmetry.space_group_name_H-M   'P 1'
#
loop_
_entity.id
_entity.type
_entity.pdbx_description
1 polymer ?
#
loop_
_entity_poly.entity_id
_entity_poly.type
_entity_poly.pdbx_seq_one_letter_code
_entity_poly.pdbx_strand_id
1 'polypeptide(L)'
;GNIVTPGRDTISIDKTTLQNAPKRSTYVLMNKPVGYVCSRKQQGASPTIYDLLPHHMQHLKVAGRLDKDSQGLLLLTDDGDMIFRLTHPKFAKQKIYEVGLNKPLNETARRQIEAGVVLEDGKSAFEVTPLASRRLPNRYKVVMYEGRNRQIRRTFKALGYSVTHLERTKFGPYTLNQLTDHRYLHI
;
A
#
# COMPACT_ATOMS: atom_id res chain seq x y z
N GLY A 1 -6.28 -32.27 -20.41
CA GLY A 1 -5.30 -31.31 -20.87
C GLY A 1 -3.95 -31.63 -20.25
N ASN A 2 -2.88 -31.52 -21.02
CA ASN A 2 -1.53 -31.77 -20.52
C ASN A 2 -1.07 -30.62 -19.63
N ILE A 3 -0.46 -30.96 -18.50
CA ILE A 3 0.15 -29.96 -17.59
C ILE A 3 1.53 -29.60 -18.16
N VAL A 4 1.78 -28.35 -18.41
CA VAL A 4 3.07 -27.83 -18.90
C VAL A 4 3.92 -27.35 -17.74
N THR A 5 5.17 -27.82 -17.67
CA THR A 5 6.15 -27.42 -16.65
C THR A 5 7.04 -26.28 -17.22
N PRO A 6 6.95 -25.05 -16.68
CA PRO A 6 7.82 -23.97 -17.13
C PRO A 6 9.30 -24.32 -17.02
N GLY A 7 10.07 -24.03 -18.08
CA GLY A 7 11.51 -24.30 -18.14
C GLY A 7 11.90 -25.75 -18.51
N ARG A 8 10.93 -26.67 -18.61
CA ARG A 8 11.15 -28.06 -19.06
C ARG A 8 10.49 -28.39 -20.38
N ASP A 9 9.26 -27.88 -20.58
CA ASP A 9 8.45 -28.21 -21.73
C ASP A 9 8.52 -27.08 -22.78
N THR A 10 8.64 -27.48 -24.05
CA THR A 10 8.62 -26.59 -25.20
C THR A 10 7.21 -26.56 -25.76
N ILE A 11 6.62 -25.35 -25.81
CA ILE A 11 5.30 -25.12 -26.41
C ILE A 11 5.50 -24.65 -27.85
N SER A 12 4.88 -25.30 -28.82
CA SER A 12 4.86 -24.86 -30.22
C SER A 12 3.43 -24.66 -30.69
N ILE A 13 3.20 -23.59 -31.45
CA ILE A 13 1.96 -23.35 -32.19
C ILE A 13 2.33 -23.26 -33.65
N ASP A 14 1.68 -24.07 -34.48
CA ASP A 14 1.91 -24.13 -35.94
C ASP A 14 3.40 -24.31 -36.30
N LYS A 15 4.10 -25.21 -35.61
CA LYS A 15 5.54 -25.49 -35.75
C LYS A 15 6.47 -24.34 -35.33
N THR A 16 5.92 -23.25 -34.79
CA THR A 16 6.70 -22.13 -34.22
C THR A 16 6.86 -22.34 -32.73
N THR A 17 8.09 -22.53 -32.27
CA THR A 17 8.40 -22.64 -30.85
C THR A 17 8.20 -21.32 -30.16
N LEU A 18 7.34 -21.27 -29.15
CA LEU A 18 7.20 -20.08 -28.30
C LEU A 18 8.45 -19.98 -27.42
N GLN A 19 9.32 -19.04 -27.75
CA GLN A 19 10.44 -18.70 -26.88
C GLN A 19 9.88 -17.99 -25.66
N ASN A 20 10.10 -18.57 -24.47
CA ASN A 20 9.80 -17.92 -23.21
C ASN A 20 10.90 -16.86 -22.96
N ALA A 21 10.86 -15.77 -23.71
CA ALA A 21 11.71 -14.63 -23.38
C ALA A 21 11.35 -14.18 -21.98
N PRO A 22 12.30 -14.00 -21.06
CA PRO A 22 12.01 -13.51 -19.72
C PRO A 22 11.31 -12.18 -19.84
N LYS A 23 10.01 -12.16 -19.51
CA LYS A 23 9.22 -10.94 -19.51
C LYS A 23 9.83 -9.99 -18.48
N ARG A 24 10.44 -8.90 -18.93
CA ARG A 24 10.89 -7.85 -18.03
C ARG A 24 9.66 -7.20 -17.42
N SER A 25 9.46 -7.45 -16.13
CA SER A 25 8.36 -6.83 -15.41
C SER A 25 8.61 -5.34 -15.18
N THR A 26 7.56 -4.56 -15.25
CA THR A 26 7.59 -3.12 -14.99
C THR A 26 7.23 -2.84 -13.54
N TYR A 27 7.99 -2.00 -12.89
CA TYR A 27 7.75 -1.55 -11.53
C TYR A 27 7.70 -0.03 -11.49
N VAL A 28 6.64 0.52 -10.91
CA VAL A 28 6.42 1.96 -10.80
C VAL A 28 6.05 2.30 -9.37
N LEU A 29 6.84 3.13 -8.72
CA LEU A 29 6.45 3.78 -7.47
C LEU A 29 5.62 5.01 -7.78
N MET A 30 4.58 5.25 -7.00
CA MET A 30 3.70 6.41 -7.12
C MET A 30 3.46 7.03 -5.74
N ASN A 31 3.49 8.36 -5.67
CA ASN A 31 2.92 9.09 -4.55
C ASN A 31 1.44 9.37 -4.84
N LYS A 32 0.54 8.58 -4.25
CA LYS A 32 -0.90 8.74 -4.42
C LYS A 32 -1.38 9.98 -3.67
N PRO A 33 -2.03 10.95 -4.30
CA PRO A 33 -2.68 12.05 -3.59
C PRO A 33 -4.01 11.60 -2.94
N VAL A 34 -4.49 12.39 -1.98
CA VAL A 34 -5.86 12.25 -1.44
C VAL A 34 -6.88 12.49 -2.55
N GLY A 35 -8.06 11.86 -2.43
CA GLY A 35 -9.18 12.03 -3.37
C GLY A 35 -9.28 10.98 -4.46
N TYR A 36 -8.20 10.23 -4.73
CA TYR A 36 -8.16 9.20 -5.76
C TYR A 36 -8.38 7.80 -5.18
N VAL A 37 -9.12 6.95 -5.89
CA VAL A 37 -9.36 5.55 -5.51
C VAL A 37 -8.39 4.59 -6.21
N CYS A 38 -7.95 3.54 -5.51
CA CYS A 38 -7.12 2.47 -6.06
C CYS A 38 -7.99 1.40 -6.76
N SER A 39 -8.79 1.80 -7.74
CA SER A 39 -9.69 0.91 -8.49
C SER A 39 -9.62 1.23 -9.97
N ARG A 40 -9.77 0.19 -10.82
CA ARG A 40 -9.96 0.37 -12.28
C ARG A 40 -11.39 0.80 -12.62
N LYS A 41 -12.36 0.35 -11.80
CA LYS A 41 -13.74 0.79 -11.96
C LYS A 41 -13.92 2.08 -11.18
N GLN A 42 -14.46 3.07 -11.87
CA GLN A 42 -14.88 4.31 -11.24
C GLN A 42 -15.90 4.00 -10.14
N GLN A 43 -15.72 4.60 -8.98
CA GLN A 43 -16.62 4.46 -7.83
C GLN A 43 -17.34 5.80 -7.62
N GLY A 44 -18.56 5.91 -8.16
CA GLY A 44 -19.29 7.17 -8.24
C GLY A 44 -18.49 8.18 -9.08
N ALA A 45 -18.47 9.45 -8.67
CA ALA A 45 -17.72 10.52 -9.32
C ALA A 45 -16.23 10.61 -8.91
N SER A 46 -15.69 9.60 -8.19
CA SER A 46 -14.31 9.67 -7.68
C SER A 46 -13.31 9.32 -8.78
N PRO A 47 -12.26 10.14 -9.01
CA PRO A 47 -11.20 9.80 -9.92
C PRO A 47 -10.39 8.61 -9.40
N THR A 48 -9.73 7.90 -10.30
CA THR A 48 -8.90 6.74 -10.01
C THR A 48 -7.42 7.10 -10.09
N ILE A 49 -6.56 6.30 -9.49
CA ILE A 49 -5.11 6.48 -9.64
C ILE A 49 -4.65 6.31 -11.09
N TYR A 50 -5.41 5.61 -11.92
CA TYR A 50 -5.10 5.39 -13.33
C TYR A 50 -5.26 6.67 -14.17
N ASP A 51 -6.09 7.62 -13.74
CA ASP A 51 -6.22 8.94 -14.36
C ASP A 51 -4.96 9.80 -14.19
N LEU A 52 -4.07 9.42 -13.26
CA LEU A 52 -2.78 10.06 -13.01
C LEU A 52 -1.64 9.44 -13.82
N LEU A 53 -1.88 8.29 -14.49
CA LEU A 53 -0.86 7.53 -15.21
C LEU A 53 -0.96 7.76 -16.72
N PRO A 54 0.19 7.79 -17.43
CA PRO A 54 0.20 7.70 -18.89
C PRO A 54 -0.52 6.44 -19.37
N HIS A 55 -1.10 6.51 -20.56
CA HIS A 55 -1.89 5.42 -21.14
C HIS A 55 -1.14 4.08 -21.16
N HIS A 56 0.16 4.10 -21.51
CA HIS A 56 0.98 2.89 -21.59
C HIS A 56 1.23 2.21 -20.23
N MET A 57 0.99 2.89 -19.10
CA MET A 57 1.13 2.33 -17.73
C MET A 57 -0.21 1.88 -17.14
N GLN A 58 -1.33 2.19 -17.76
CA GLN A 58 -2.66 1.86 -17.22
C GLN A 58 -2.95 0.37 -17.14
N HIS A 59 -2.15 -0.48 -17.79
CA HIS A 59 -2.23 -1.95 -17.66
C HIS A 59 -1.67 -2.47 -16.33
N LEU A 60 -0.81 -1.71 -15.64
CA LEU A 60 -0.19 -2.12 -14.38
C LEU A 60 -1.22 -2.32 -13.27
N LYS A 61 -0.94 -3.25 -12.37
CA LYS A 61 -1.78 -3.58 -11.21
C LYS A 61 -1.19 -2.95 -9.95
N VAL A 62 -2.05 -2.54 -9.02
CA VAL A 62 -1.63 -1.96 -7.74
C VAL A 62 -1.25 -3.07 -6.77
N ALA A 63 -0.05 -2.98 -6.18
CA ALA A 63 0.35 -3.81 -5.06
C ALA A 63 -0.11 -3.16 -3.74
N GLY A 64 -1.17 -3.69 -3.14
CA GLY A 64 -1.79 -3.12 -1.95
C GLY A 64 -2.48 -1.77 -2.21
N ARG A 65 -3.56 -1.52 -1.53
CA ARG A 65 -4.36 -0.30 -1.73
C ARG A 65 -4.11 0.73 -0.65
N LEU A 66 -4.44 1.98 -0.97
CA LEU A 66 -4.70 3.06 -0.04
C LEU A 66 -6.14 3.53 -0.23
N ASP A 67 -6.79 3.95 0.84
CA ASP A 67 -8.13 4.50 0.80
C ASP A 67 -8.14 5.84 0.05
N LYS A 68 -9.34 6.30 -0.36
CA LYS A 68 -9.52 7.58 -1.05
C LYS A 68 -8.97 8.76 -0.24
N ASP A 69 -9.21 8.74 1.07
CA ASP A 69 -8.80 9.76 2.04
C ASP A 69 -7.38 9.55 2.61
N SER A 70 -6.61 8.64 2.04
CA SER A 70 -5.21 8.36 2.42
C SER A 70 -4.29 8.68 1.25
N GLN A 71 -3.03 9.01 1.53
CA GLN A 71 -2.02 9.37 0.55
C GLN A 71 -0.72 8.57 0.72
N GLY A 72 0.24 8.80 -0.17
CA GLY A 72 1.61 8.29 -0.07
C GLY A 72 1.92 7.12 -0.98
N LEU A 73 2.90 6.35 -0.62
CA LEU A 73 3.56 5.36 -1.46
C LEU A 73 2.63 4.23 -1.92
N LEU A 74 2.51 4.08 -3.24
CA LEU A 74 1.97 2.92 -3.93
C LEU A 74 3.03 2.28 -4.82
N LEU A 75 2.94 0.96 -5.01
CA LEU A 75 3.64 0.25 -6.07
C LEU A 75 2.63 -0.24 -7.11
N LEU A 76 2.95 -0.03 -8.38
CA LEU A 76 2.23 -0.61 -9.51
C LEU A 76 3.19 -1.51 -10.31
N THR A 77 2.70 -2.66 -10.75
CA THR A 77 3.52 -3.61 -11.52
C THR A 77 2.64 -4.57 -12.31
N ASP A 78 3.20 -5.21 -13.32
CA ASP A 78 2.61 -6.35 -14.02
C ASP A 78 3.10 -7.71 -13.47
N ASP A 79 3.98 -7.69 -12.45
CA ASP A 79 4.48 -8.87 -11.73
C ASP A 79 3.50 -9.32 -10.63
N GLY A 80 2.74 -10.37 -10.90
CA GLY A 80 1.79 -10.94 -9.95
C GLY A 80 2.44 -11.53 -8.70
N ASP A 81 3.63 -12.14 -8.84
CA ASP A 81 4.36 -12.74 -7.73
C ASP A 81 4.88 -11.66 -6.75
N MET A 82 5.36 -10.55 -7.28
CA MET A 82 5.76 -9.39 -6.47
C MET A 82 4.56 -8.82 -5.71
N ILE A 83 3.41 -8.66 -6.37
CA ILE A 83 2.17 -8.22 -5.70
C ILE A 83 1.84 -9.17 -4.54
N PHE A 84 1.85 -10.47 -4.79
CA PHE A 84 1.56 -11.47 -3.77
C PHE A 84 2.54 -11.39 -2.60
N ARG A 85 3.86 -11.32 -2.87
CA ARG A 85 4.90 -11.20 -1.83
C ARG A 85 4.77 -9.93 -0.98
N LEU A 86 4.31 -8.83 -1.55
CA LEU A 86 4.15 -7.56 -0.84
C LEU A 86 2.85 -7.46 -0.04
N THR A 87 1.79 -8.11 -0.51
CA THR A 87 0.45 -7.89 0.04
C THR A 87 -0.05 -9.02 0.93
N HIS A 88 0.38 -10.26 0.69
CA HIS A 88 -0.13 -11.41 1.44
C HIS A 88 0.40 -11.42 2.88
N PRO A 89 -0.49 -11.59 3.89
CA PRO A 89 -0.14 -11.49 5.32
C PRO A 89 1.01 -12.38 5.76
N LYS A 90 1.17 -13.58 5.16
CA LYS A 90 2.23 -14.53 5.52
C LYS A 90 3.66 -13.97 5.38
N PHE A 91 3.85 -12.94 4.57
CA PHE A 91 5.18 -12.34 4.36
C PHE A 91 5.45 -11.18 5.32
N ALA A 92 4.47 -10.76 6.13
CA ALA A 92 4.60 -9.73 7.15
C ALA A 92 5.39 -8.49 6.68
N LYS A 93 5.08 -7.99 5.47
CA LYS A 93 5.80 -6.84 4.90
C LYS A 93 5.51 -5.57 5.69
N GLN A 94 6.58 -4.97 6.18
CA GLN A 94 6.51 -3.73 6.96
C GLN A 94 5.85 -2.61 6.16
N LYS A 95 4.95 -1.89 6.82
CA LYS A 95 4.33 -0.66 6.35
C LYS A 95 4.55 0.42 7.39
N ILE A 96 5.00 1.58 6.96
CA ILE A 96 5.17 2.74 7.85
C ILE A 96 4.27 3.84 7.35
N TYR A 97 3.57 4.45 8.29
CA TYR A 97 2.68 5.58 8.03
C TYR A 97 3.04 6.77 8.91
N GLU A 98 2.89 7.96 8.35
CA GLU A 98 2.73 9.18 9.12
C GLU A 98 1.25 9.43 9.35
N VAL A 99 0.87 9.61 10.61
CA VAL A 99 -0.52 9.75 11.05
C VAL A 99 -0.69 11.06 11.80
N GLY A 100 -1.63 11.89 11.37
CA GLY A 100 -2.07 13.06 12.12
C GLY A 100 -3.36 12.75 12.87
N LEU A 101 -3.45 13.20 14.12
CA LEU A 101 -4.64 13.05 14.95
C LEU A 101 -5.25 14.42 15.26
N ASN A 102 -6.54 14.44 15.57
CA ASN A 102 -7.29 15.65 15.96
C ASN A 102 -6.90 16.20 17.33
N LYS A 103 -6.23 15.41 18.17
CA LYS A 103 -5.74 15.77 19.51
C LYS A 103 -4.51 14.95 19.87
N PRO A 104 -3.70 15.35 20.88
CA PRO A 104 -2.57 14.59 21.35
C PRO A 104 -2.96 13.17 21.79
N LEU A 105 -2.20 12.16 21.38
CA LEU A 105 -2.36 10.78 21.84
C LEU A 105 -1.80 10.66 23.26
N ASN A 106 -2.62 10.27 24.21
CA ASN A 106 -2.16 10.01 25.56
C ASN A 106 -1.46 8.65 25.68
N GLU A 107 -0.65 8.50 26.70
CA GLU A 107 0.17 7.31 26.92
C GLU A 107 -0.68 6.04 27.13
N THR A 108 -1.82 6.16 27.80
CA THR A 108 -2.75 5.03 28.02
C THR A 108 -3.28 4.49 26.70
N ALA A 109 -3.76 5.37 25.81
CA ALA A 109 -4.26 4.96 24.49
C ALA A 109 -3.12 4.38 23.64
N ARG A 110 -1.90 4.93 23.70
CA ARG A 110 -0.73 4.39 23.01
C ARG A 110 -0.46 2.94 23.43
N ARG A 111 -0.41 2.69 24.74
CA ARG A 111 -0.22 1.32 25.29
C ARG A 111 -1.35 0.37 24.91
N GLN A 112 -2.59 0.84 24.87
CA GLN A 112 -3.74 0.05 24.41
C GLN A 112 -3.58 -0.36 22.94
N ILE A 113 -3.11 0.54 22.06
CA ILE A 113 -2.86 0.21 20.65
C ILE A 113 -1.77 -0.86 20.52
N GLU A 114 -0.68 -0.70 21.24
CA GLU A 114 0.45 -1.65 21.22
C GLU A 114 0.05 -3.02 21.80
N ALA A 115 -0.73 -3.04 22.87
CA ALA A 115 -1.30 -4.26 23.44
C ALA A 115 -2.39 -4.88 22.54
N GLY A 116 -3.05 -4.08 21.72
CA GLY A 116 -4.05 -4.46 20.73
C GLY A 116 -5.47 -4.10 21.12
N VAL A 117 -6.11 -3.34 20.24
CA VAL A 117 -7.52 -2.92 20.33
C VAL A 117 -8.39 -3.93 19.61
N VAL A 118 -9.48 -4.35 20.22
CA VAL A 118 -10.44 -5.28 19.61
C VAL A 118 -11.32 -4.51 18.63
N LEU A 119 -11.30 -4.94 17.36
CA LEU A 119 -12.16 -4.47 16.28
C LEU A 119 -13.10 -5.60 15.85
N GLU A 120 -14.10 -5.30 15.04
CA GLU A 120 -15.07 -6.28 14.52
C GLU A 120 -14.41 -7.46 13.78
N ASP A 121 -13.29 -7.21 13.11
CA ASP A 121 -12.53 -8.19 12.32
C ASP A 121 -11.26 -8.72 13.05
N GLY A 122 -11.24 -8.59 14.39
CA GLY A 122 -10.18 -9.10 15.25
C GLY A 122 -9.29 -8.04 15.88
N LYS A 123 -8.33 -8.49 16.66
CA LYS A 123 -7.40 -7.63 17.42
C LYS A 123 -6.50 -6.85 16.48
N SER A 124 -6.39 -5.54 16.68
CA SER A 124 -5.51 -4.64 15.92
C SER A 124 -4.41 -4.11 16.84
N ALA A 125 -3.16 -4.42 16.49
CA ALA A 125 -1.98 -3.94 17.23
C ALA A 125 -0.95 -3.38 16.25
N PHE A 126 -0.29 -2.28 16.63
CA PHE A 126 0.81 -1.68 15.88
C PHE A 126 1.61 -0.72 16.78
N GLU A 127 2.85 -0.46 16.40
CA GLU A 127 3.72 0.47 17.11
C GLU A 127 3.33 1.92 16.77
N VAL A 128 3.31 2.80 17.78
CA VAL A 128 3.04 4.23 17.61
C VAL A 128 4.10 5.05 18.33
N THR A 129 4.82 5.88 17.58
CA THR A 129 5.83 6.78 18.15
C THR A 129 5.56 8.23 17.73
N PRO A 130 5.68 9.21 18.64
CA PRO A 130 5.54 10.62 18.28
C PRO A 130 6.60 11.04 17.25
N LEU A 131 6.18 11.87 16.28
CA LEU A 131 7.10 12.58 15.40
C LEU A 131 7.39 13.95 16.00
N ALA A 132 8.67 14.23 16.29
CA ALA A 132 9.09 15.51 16.84
C ALA A 132 8.97 16.60 15.79
N SER A 133 7.84 17.34 15.79
CA SER A 133 7.64 18.48 14.92
C SER A 133 6.89 19.58 15.68
N ARG A 134 7.52 20.76 15.83
CA ARG A 134 6.85 21.94 16.37
C ARG A 134 5.78 22.52 15.44
N ARG A 135 5.92 22.30 14.11
CA ARG A 135 5.01 22.83 13.09
C ARG A 135 3.77 21.97 12.86
N LEU A 136 3.88 20.67 13.14
CA LEU A 136 2.82 19.69 12.92
C LEU A 136 2.56 18.91 14.22
N PRO A 137 1.82 19.49 15.16
CA PRO A 137 1.49 18.81 16.41
C PRO A 137 0.62 17.57 16.13
N ASN A 138 0.62 16.63 17.05
CA ASN A 138 -0.18 15.39 16.97
C ASN A 138 0.15 14.50 15.76
N ARG A 139 1.42 14.50 15.33
CA ARG A 139 1.93 13.60 14.30
C ARG A 139 2.64 12.42 14.93
N TYR A 140 2.36 11.25 14.36
CA TYR A 140 2.85 9.96 14.86
C TYR A 140 3.34 9.11 13.71
N LYS A 141 4.42 8.38 13.93
CA LYS A 141 4.85 7.27 13.08
C LYS A 141 4.13 6.02 13.55
N VAL A 142 3.47 5.33 12.64
CA VAL A 142 2.85 4.02 12.85
C VAL A 142 3.60 2.97 12.05
N VAL A 143 3.99 1.88 12.73
CA VAL A 143 4.65 0.73 12.08
C VAL A 143 3.75 -0.49 12.22
N MET A 144 3.42 -1.14 11.10
CA MET A 144 2.57 -2.32 11.08
C MET A 144 3.00 -3.32 9.99
N TYR A 145 2.60 -4.58 10.16
CA TYR A 145 2.96 -5.69 9.27
C TYR A 145 1.76 -6.31 8.55
N GLU A 146 0.57 -5.91 8.93
CA GLU A 146 -0.70 -6.28 8.30
C GLU A 146 -1.36 -5.06 7.62
N GLY A 147 -2.59 -5.17 7.12
CA GLY A 147 -3.27 -4.05 6.48
C GLY A 147 -4.71 -4.39 6.15
N ARG A 148 -5.56 -4.48 7.19
CA ARG A 148 -7.00 -4.68 7.05
C ARG A 148 -7.68 -3.39 6.59
N ASN A 149 -8.92 -3.51 6.13
CA ASN A 149 -9.68 -2.35 5.66
C ASN A 149 -9.74 -1.26 6.75
N ARG A 150 -9.25 -0.06 6.43
CA ARG A 150 -9.24 1.14 7.29
C ARG A 150 -8.74 0.88 8.73
N GLN A 151 -7.84 -0.08 8.91
CA GLN A 151 -7.42 -0.59 10.23
C GLN A 151 -6.91 0.53 11.13
N ILE A 152 -5.96 1.36 10.70
CA ILE A 152 -5.43 2.47 11.49
C ILE A 152 -6.55 3.41 11.94
N ARG A 153 -7.42 3.83 11.02
CA ARG A 153 -8.53 4.75 11.31
C ARG A 153 -9.53 4.17 12.31
N ARG A 154 -9.87 2.88 12.16
CA ARG A 154 -10.79 2.19 13.07
C ARG A 154 -10.18 2.03 14.46
N THR A 155 -8.90 1.70 14.57
CA THR A 155 -8.21 1.54 15.84
C THR A 155 -8.17 2.86 16.62
N PHE A 156 -7.79 3.97 15.98
CA PHE A 156 -7.81 5.27 16.62
C PHE A 156 -9.23 5.71 17.00
N LYS A 157 -10.22 5.47 16.12
CA LYS A 157 -11.63 5.78 16.39
C LYS A 157 -12.16 5.05 17.61
N ALA A 158 -11.83 3.78 17.79
CA ALA A 158 -12.25 2.98 18.96
C ALA A 158 -11.74 3.57 20.30
N LEU A 159 -10.66 4.34 20.25
CA LEU A 159 -10.08 5.04 21.42
C LEU A 159 -10.47 6.53 21.49
N GLY A 160 -11.43 6.97 20.68
CA GLY A 160 -11.94 8.34 20.69
C GLY A 160 -11.04 9.38 20.00
N TYR A 161 -10.22 8.93 19.03
CA TYR A 161 -9.38 9.79 18.19
C TYR A 161 -9.87 9.76 16.73
N SER A 162 -9.69 10.90 16.03
CA SER A 162 -9.93 11.00 14.59
C SER A 162 -8.60 11.18 13.84
N VAL A 163 -8.38 10.37 12.81
CA VAL A 163 -7.22 10.48 11.93
C VAL A 163 -7.48 11.58 10.90
N THR A 164 -6.75 12.68 11.00
CA THR A 164 -6.84 13.86 10.12
C THR A 164 -5.89 13.77 8.92
N HIS A 165 -4.81 13.01 9.05
CA HIS A 165 -3.83 12.76 7.99
C HIS A 165 -3.37 11.31 8.04
N LEU A 166 -3.21 10.68 6.89
CA LEU A 166 -2.68 9.33 6.78
C LEU A 166 -1.87 9.18 5.50
N GLU A 167 -0.56 9.07 5.66
CA GLU A 167 0.39 8.94 4.57
C GLU A 167 1.27 7.70 4.73
N ARG A 168 1.27 6.83 3.73
CA ARG A 168 2.18 5.68 3.72
C ARG A 168 3.55 6.10 3.21
N THR A 169 4.55 6.10 4.09
CA THR A 169 5.93 6.50 3.76
C THR A 169 6.83 5.32 3.41
N LYS A 170 6.45 4.08 3.81
CA LYS A 170 7.19 2.85 3.48
C LYS A 170 6.25 1.69 3.19
N PHE A 171 6.61 0.87 2.21
CA PHE A 171 5.93 -0.38 1.88
C PHE A 171 6.94 -1.45 1.47
N GLY A 172 7.18 -2.42 2.35
CA GLY A 172 8.23 -3.41 2.18
C GLY A 172 9.62 -2.76 2.04
N PRO A 173 10.35 -3.01 0.95
CA PRO A 173 11.66 -2.40 0.73
C PRO A 173 11.59 -0.96 0.20
N TYR A 174 10.44 -0.50 -0.26
CA TYR A 174 10.28 0.80 -0.91
C TYR A 174 9.93 1.90 0.09
N THR A 175 10.44 3.11 -0.18
CA THR A 175 10.19 4.31 0.63
C THR A 175 9.71 5.47 -0.24
N LEU A 176 8.91 6.36 0.33
CA LEU A 176 8.37 7.53 -0.37
C LEU A 176 9.50 8.48 -0.84
N ASN A 177 10.59 8.56 -0.09
CA ASN A 177 11.74 9.42 -0.42
C ASN A 177 12.44 9.02 -1.73
N GLN A 178 12.23 7.80 -2.24
CA GLN A 178 12.76 7.38 -3.56
C GLN A 178 12.10 8.16 -4.71
N LEU A 179 10.91 8.72 -4.50
CA LEU A 179 10.18 9.48 -5.50
C LEU A 179 10.69 10.92 -5.67
N THR A 180 11.42 11.45 -4.67
CA THR A 180 11.82 12.86 -4.64
C THR A 180 10.63 13.79 -4.98
N ASP A 181 10.75 14.61 -6.03
CA ASP A 181 9.67 15.52 -6.47
C ASP A 181 8.78 14.93 -7.57
N HIS A 182 8.98 13.65 -7.91
CA HIS A 182 8.22 12.98 -8.96
C HIS A 182 6.92 12.38 -8.42
N ARG A 183 5.85 12.50 -9.19
CA ARG A 183 4.58 11.84 -8.87
C ARG A 183 4.68 10.32 -8.99
N TYR A 184 5.47 9.82 -9.93
CA TYR A 184 5.79 8.39 -10.11
C TYR A 184 7.20 8.21 -10.66
N LEU A 185 7.79 7.05 -10.38
CA LEU A 185 9.15 6.67 -10.78
C LEU A 185 9.17 5.21 -11.22
N HIS A 186 9.77 4.95 -12.38
CA HIS A 186 10.17 3.59 -12.80
C HIS A 186 11.37 3.11 -11.99
N ILE A 187 11.35 1.86 -11.52
CA ILE A 187 12.43 1.23 -10.74
C ILE A 187 12.79 -0.15 -11.27
#